data_76b691ca3e7eb52ea19e85812f4961d6
#
_entry.id   76b691ca3e7eb52ea19e85812f4961d6
#
_cell.length_a   1.000
_cell.length_b   1.000
_cell.length_c   1.000
_cell.angle_alpha   90.00
_cell.angle_beta   90.00
_cell.angle_gamma   90.00
#
_symmetry.space_group_name_H-M   'P 1'
#
loop_
_entity.id
_entity.type
_entity.pdbx_description
1 polymer ?
#
loop_
_entity_poly.entity_id
_entity_poly.type
_entity_poly.pdbx_seq_one_letter_code
_entity_poly.pdbx_strand_id
1 'polypeptide(L)'
;MMDDKNKRIIELLEQDGRMTYQEIGNRLGISRVAAKKRVEKLEKSGVIAGYRVLVREDDIVILLMDLAIYPEHYQAAMDYFSNRIPEALQVLGYGDANRIQVQLRSSSVERLMQIAAQIQTDCKPWFQSCNCRAVKEVGKDWFSFSSQP
;
A
#
# COMPACT_ATOMS: atom_id res chain seq x y z
N MET A 1 -13.63 -10.21 -19.26
CA MET A 1 -12.99 -11.28 -18.48
C MET A 1 -11.53 -11.36 -18.90
N MET A 2 -10.60 -11.36 -17.96
CA MET A 2 -9.16 -11.43 -18.22
C MET A 2 -8.79 -12.87 -18.63
N ASP A 3 -8.00 -13.04 -19.72
CA ASP A 3 -7.58 -14.38 -20.15
C ASP A 3 -6.53 -14.97 -19.21
N ASP A 4 -6.38 -16.31 -19.20
CA ASP A 4 -5.51 -17.03 -18.26
C ASP A 4 -4.03 -16.69 -18.44
N LYS A 5 -3.60 -16.36 -19.68
CA LYS A 5 -2.22 -15.91 -19.92
C LYS A 5 -1.96 -14.53 -19.28
N ASN A 6 -2.94 -13.64 -19.30
CA ASN A 6 -2.81 -12.34 -18.64
C ASN A 6 -2.78 -12.46 -17.11
N LYS A 7 -3.61 -13.35 -16.52
CA LYS A 7 -3.53 -13.67 -15.10
C LYS A 7 -2.14 -14.17 -14.73
N ARG A 8 -1.62 -15.12 -15.52
CA ARG A 8 -0.30 -15.69 -15.26
C ARG A 8 0.84 -14.67 -15.43
N ILE A 9 0.71 -13.71 -16.35
CA ILE A 9 1.67 -12.58 -16.47
C ILE A 9 1.68 -11.76 -15.18
N ILE A 10 0.51 -11.44 -14.63
CA ILE A 10 0.40 -10.68 -13.38
C ILE A 10 1.06 -11.43 -12.23
N GLU A 11 0.74 -12.72 -12.03
CA GLU A 11 1.36 -13.57 -11.00
C GLU A 11 2.90 -13.59 -11.10
N LEU A 12 3.44 -13.66 -12.32
CA LEU A 12 4.88 -13.62 -12.55
C LEU A 12 5.49 -12.27 -12.19
N LEU A 13 4.83 -11.17 -12.57
CA LEU A 13 5.30 -9.83 -12.27
C LEU A 13 5.10 -9.44 -10.80
N GLU A 14 4.12 -10.01 -10.10
CA GLU A 14 3.98 -9.90 -8.65
C GLU A 14 5.13 -10.58 -7.90
N GLN A 15 5.68 -11.67 -8.44
CA GLN A 15 6.85 -12.35 -7.87
C GLN A 15 8.16 -11.62 -8.19
N ASP A 16 8.30 -11.14 -9.43
CA ASP A 16 9.47 -10.39 -9.87
C ASP A 16 9.07 -9.34 -10.91
N GLY A 17 8.89 -8.11 -10.44
CA GLY A 17 8.54 -6.95 -11.28
C GLY A 17 9.62 -6.55 -12.29
N ARG A 18 10.81 -7.15 -12.23
CA ARG A 18 11.92 -6.93 -13.19
C ARG A 18 12.04 -8.03 -14.23
N MET A 19 11.14 -9.02 -14.21
CA MET A 19 11.15 -10.12 -15.17
C MET A 19 11.10 -9.59 -16.60
N THR A 20 12.00 -10.07 -17.44
CA THR A 20 12.06 -9.65 -18.86
C THR A 20 10.93 -10.25 -19.68
N TYR A 21 10.54 -9.58 -20.75
CA TYR A 21 9.53 -10.12 -21.68
C TYR A 21 9.94 -11.47 -22.29
N GLN A 22 11.25 -11.73 -22.41
CA GLN A 22 11.77 -13.02 -22.85
C GLN A 22 11.48 -14.13 -21.84
N GLU A 23 11.73 -13.87 -20.56
CA GLU A 23 11.46 -14.83 -19.47
C GLU A 23 9.97 -15.10 -19.34
N ILE A 24 9.14 -14.05 -19.38
CA ILE A 24 7.68 -14.19 -19.38
C ILE A 24 7.23 -15.04 -20.59
N GLY A 25 7.77 -14.76 -21.78
CA GLY A 25 7.48 -15.53 -22.97
C GLY A 25 7.82 -17.01 -22.83
N ASN A 26 9.00 -17.32 -22.32
CA ASN A 26 9.46 -18.68 -22.09
C ASN A 26 8.56 -19.44 -21.12
N ARG A 27 8.17 -18.80 -20.00
CA ARG A 27 7.28 -19.42 -18.98
C ARG A 27 5.85 -19.65 -19.46
N LEU A 28 5.39 -18.87 -20.45
CA LEU A 28 4.02 -18.95 -20.98
C LEU A 28 3.92 -19.66 -22.34
N GLY A 29 5.04 -20.09 -22.91
CA GLY A 29 5.06 -20.68 -24.25
C GLY A 29 4.62 -19.69 -25.34
N ILE A 30 5.00 -18.41 -25.23
CA ILE A 30 4.71 -17.36 -26.22
C ILE A 30 5.99 -16.61 -26.61
N SER A 31 5.97 -15.93 -27.76
CA SER A 31 7.11 -15.14 -28.17
C SER A 31 7.32 -13.90 -27.26
N ARG A 32 8.57 -13.42 -27.17
CA ARG A 32 8.90 -12.16 -26.49
C ARG A 32 8.00 -11.00 -26.94
N VAL A 33 7.73 -10.89 -28.24
CA VAL A 33 6.87 -9.84 -28.81
C VAL A 33 5.43 -9.97 -28.31
N ALA A 34 4.91 -11.20 -28.24
CA ALA A 34 3.57 -11.45 -27.71
C ALA A 34 3.49 -11.14 -26.22
N ALA A 35 4.51 -11.52 -25.44
CA ALA A 35 4.59 -11.18 -24.02
C ALA A 35 4.60 -9.64 -23.82
N LYS A 36 5.47 -8.92 -24.54
CA LYS A 36 5.53 -7.46 -24.50
C LYS A 36 4.17 -6.81 -24.78
N LYS A 37 3.52 -7.19 -25.90
CA LYS A 37 2.19 -6.64 -26.24
C LYS A 37 1.14 -6.86 -25.16
N ARG A 38 1.18 -8.00 -24.47
CA ARG A 38 0.25 -8.30 -23.38
C ARG A 38 0.51 -7.45 -22.15
N VAL A 39 1.77 -7.31 -21.72
CA VAL A 39 2.15 -6.46 -20.60
C VAL A 39 1.76 -5.00 -20.88
N GLU A 40 2.14 -4.45 -22.04
CA GLU A 40 1.77 -3.08 -22.42
C GLU A 40 0.25 -2.87 -22.46
N LYS A 41 -0.53 -3.88 -22.82
CA LYS A 41 -2.00 -3.80 -22.78
C LYS A 41 -2.51 -3.77 -21.34
N LEU A 42 -1.93 -4.55 -20.44
CA LEU A 42 -2.29 -4.56 -19.01
C LEU A 42 -1.93 -3.23 -18.33
N GLU A 43 -0.79 -2.63 -18.67
CA GLU A 43 -0.39 -1.29 -18.22
C GLU A 43 -1.36 -0.21 -18.73
N LYS A 44 -1.61 -0.19 -20.05
CA LYS A 44 -2.51 0.79 -20.67
C LYS A 44 -3.95 0.71 -20.16
N SER A 45 -4.40 -0.48 -19.78
CA SER A 45 -5.74 -0.68 -19.20
C SER A 45 -5.81 -0.39 -17.71
N GLY A 46 -4.69 -0.04 -17.06
CA GLY A 46 -4.61 0.23 -15.63
C GLY A 46 -4.68 -1.02 -14.75
N VAL A 47 -4.70 -2.22 -15.32
CA VAL A 47 -4.64 -3.47 -14.54
C VAL A 47 -3.29 -3.57 -13.83
N ILE A 48 -2.20 -3.24 -14.51
CA ILE A 48 -0.91 -2.99 -13.88
C ILE A 48 -0.82 -1.47 -13.65
N ALA A 49 -1.03 -1.04 -12.42
CA ALA A 49 -1.00 0.37 -12.05
C ALA A 49 0.42 0.92 -11.90
N GLY A 50 1.42 0.07 -11.74
CA GLY A 50 2.82 0.48 -11.59
C GLY A 50 3.68 -0.62 -11.01
N TYR A 51 4.97 -0.31 -10.88
CA TYR A 51 5.98 -1.17 -10.28
C TYR A 51 6.60 -0.43 -9.10
N ARG A 52 6.92 -1.16 -8.04
CA ARG A 52 7.54 -0.58 -6.84
C ARG A 52 8.84 -1.29 -6.50
N VAL A 53 9.76 -0.55 -5.93
CA VAL A 53 10.95 -1.10 -5.30
C VAL A 53 10.68 -1.21 -3.81
N LEU A 54 10.95 -2.39 -3.25
CA LEU A 54 10.92 -2.61 -1.82
C LEU A 54 12.32 -2.36 -1.27
N VAL A 55 12.45 -1.40 -0.37
CA VAL A 55 13.70 -1.09 0.30
C VAL A 55 13.62 -1.64 1.72
N ARG A 56 14.60 -2.46 2.11
CA ARG A 56 14.79 -2.82 3.52
C ARG A 56 15.42 -1.64 4.24
N GLU A 57 14.76 -1.22 5.27
CA GLU A 57 15.29 -0.26 6.24
C GLU A 57 15.26 -0.95 7.59
N ASP A 58 16.41 -1.05 8.26
CA ASP A 58 16.56 -1.89 9.45
C ASP A 58 15.88 -1.30 10.70
N ASP A 59 15.58 0.02 10.72
CA ASP A 59 15.05 0.74 11.89
C ASP A 59 13.67 1.34 11.66
N ILE A 60 12.77 0.59 11.00
CA ILE A 60 11.43 1.11 10.74
C ILE A 60 10.52 0.93 11.93
N VAL A 61 9.91 2.02 12.33
CA VAL A 61 8.80 2.05 13.28
C VAL A 61 7.50 2.24 12.52
N ILE A 62 6.50 1.45 12.87
CA ILE A 62 5.14 1.55 12.36
C ILE A 62 4.22 1.95 13.50
N LEU A 63 3.40 2.98 13.27
CA LEU A 63 2.35 3.40 14.16
C LEU A 63 0.99 3.18 13.47
N LEU A 64 0.11 2.47 14.13
CA LEU A 64 -1.29 2.35 13.71
C LEU A 64 -2.13 3.36 14.45
N MET A 65 -2.91 4.14 13.72
CA MET A 65 -3.92 5.04 14.25
C MET A 65 -5.29 4.51 13.84
N ASP A 66 -6.13 4.23 14.84
CA ASP A 66 -7.54 3.86 14.65
C ASP A 66 -8.41 5.07 15.03
N LEU A 67 -9.12 5.60 14.07
CA LEU A 67 -9.89 6.83 14.18
C LEU A 67 -11.38 6.53 13.97
N ALA A 68 -12.23 6.92 14.92
CA ALA A 68 -13.66 7.00 14.72
C ALA A 68 -14.02 8.42 14.30
N ILE A 69 -14.50 8.61 13.07
CA ILE A 69 -14.72 9.92 12.45
C ILE A 69 -16.21 10.27 12.53
N TYR A 70 -16.53 11.55 12.74
CA TYR A 70 -17.89 12.03 12.55
C TYR A 70 -18.29 11.90 11.08
N PRO A 71 -19.52 11.41 10.77
CA PRO A 71 -19.92 11.12 9.39
C PRO A 71 -19.71 12.27 8.42
N GLU A 72 -19.99 13.50 8.84
CA GLU A 72 -19.84 14.73 8.06
C GLU A 72 -18.39 15.06 7.69
N HIS A 73 -17.43 14.54 8.44
CA HIS A 73 -15.99 14.78 8.21
C HIS A 73 -15.28 13.60 7.54
N TYR A 74 -15.97 12.48 7.29
CA TYR A 74 -15.34 11.24 6.83
C TYR A 74 -14.55 11.43 5.52
N GLN A 75 -15.14 12.05 4.51
CA GLN A 75 -14.47 12.25 3.23
C GLN A 75 -13.29 13.20 3.34
N ALA A 76 -13.43 14.28 4.11
CA ALA A 76 -12.34 15.23 4.35
C ALA A 76 -11.16 14.56 5.08
N ALA A 77 -11.46 13.69 6.04
CA ALA A 77 -10.44 12.92 6.76
C ALA A 77 -9.73 11.92 5.84
N MET A 78 -10.46 11.18 5.00
CA MET A 78 -9.88 10.28 4.02
C MET A 78 -8.92 11.02 3.07
N ASP A 79 -9.34 12.17 2.54
CA ASP A 79 -8.52 12.98 1.63
C ASP A 79 -7.29 13.54 2.35
N TYR A 80 -7.44 13.99 3.58
CA TYR A 80 -6.33 14.50 4.38
C TYR A 80 -5.26 13.44 4.63
N PHE A 81 -5.66 12.28 5.16
CA PHE A 81 -4.70 11.20 5.47
C PHE A 81 -4.05 10.62 4.22
N SER A 82 -4.78 10.54 3.11
CA SER A 82 -4.26 9.98 1.85
C SER A 82 -3.30 10.92 1.12
N ASN A 83 -3.47 12.25 1.26
CA ASN A 83 -2.77 13.21 0.40
C ASN A 83 -1.88 14.20 1.15
N ARG A 84 -2.06 14.37 2.47
CA ARG A 84 -1.35 15.39 3.26
C ARG A 84 -0.33 14.83 4.24
N ILE A 85 -0.33 13.52 4.46
CA ILE A 85 0.58 12.86 5.40
C ILE A 85 1.55 11.97 4.60
N PRO A 86 2.76 12.44 4.28
CA PRO A 86 3.73 11.66 3.49
C PRO A 86 4.14 10.34 4.14
N GLU A 87 4.13 10.28 5.46
CA GLU A 87 4.47 9.11 6.26
C GLU A 87 3.32 8.08 6.32
N ALA A 88 2.14 8.40 5.77
CA ALA A 88 1.04 7.44 5.67
C ALA A 88 1.35 6.41 4.59
N LEU A 89 1.64 5.20 5.04
CA LEU A 89 1.88 4.06 4.16
C LEU A 89 0.57 3.50 3.60
N GLN A 90 -0.45 3.47 4.43
CA GLN A 90 -1.77 2.95 4.10
C GLN A 90 -2.86 3.70 4.86
N VAL A 91 -3.96 3.97 4.18
CA VAL A 91 -5.18 4.55 4.75
C VAL A 91 -6.35 3.65 4.37
N LEU A 92 -7.03 3.09 5.36
CA LEU A 92 -8.14 2.17 5.16
C LEU A 92 -9.41 2.74 5.80
N GLY A 93 -10.48 2.80 5.02
CA GLY A 93 -11.81 3.11 5.51
C GLY A 93 -12.61 1.83 5.76
N TYR A 94 -13.30 1.73 6.89
CA TYR A 94 -14.16 0.61 7.23
C TYR A 94 -15.63 0.95 6.92
N GLY A 95 -16.33 0.00 6.30
CA GLY A 95 -17.69 0.23 5.79
C GLY A 95 -18.80 0.36 6.84
N ASP A 96 -18.53 0.04 8.11
CA ASP A 96 -19.57 -0.17 9.11
C ASP A 96 -19.68 0.93 10.19
N ALA A 97 -18.73 1.87 10.31
CA ALA A 97 -18.73 2.78 11.45
C ALA A 97 -17.97 4.11 11.23
N ASN A 98 -17.85 4.62 10.03
CA ASN A 98 -17.06 5.83 9.76
C ASN A 98 -15.67 5.80 10.42
N ARG A 99 -15.04 4.65 10.36
CA ARG A 99 -13.71 4.43 10.93
C ARG A 99 -12.65 4.47 9.85
N ILE A 100 -11.52 5.07 10.20
CA ILE A 100 -10.33 5.13 9.35
C ILE A 100 -9.17 4.55 10.15
N GLN A 101 -8.43 3.63 9.53
CA GLN A 101 -7.13 3.20 10.03
C GLN A 101 -6.04 3.82 9.17
N VAL A 102 -5.09 4.46 9.83
CA VAL A 102 -3.91 5.03 9.19
C VAL A 102 -2.68 4.29 9.70
N GLN A 103 -1.90 3.75 8.78
CA GLN A 103 -0.60 3.16 9.08
C GLN A 103 0.48 4.18 8.74
N LEU A 104 1.15 4.69 9.76
CA LEU A 104 2.29 5.60 9.61
C LEU A 104 3.59 4.81 9.69
N ARG A 105 4.59 5.23 8.91
CA ARG A 105 5.91 4.61 8.88
C ARG A 105 7.01 5.67 8.90
N SER A 106 8.04 5.45 9.72
CA SER A 106 9.24 6.29 9.76
C SER A 106 10.42 5.51 10.36
N SER A 107 11.64 5.94 10.09
CA SER A 107 12.83 5.49 10.80
C SER A 107 13.02 6.21 12.15
N SER A 108 12.17 7.20 12.49
CA SER A 108 12.23 7.96 13.73
C SER A 108 10.92 7.87 14.50
N VAL A 109 11.00 7.38 15.73
CA VAL A 109 9.88 7.35 16.69
C VAL A 109 9.41 8.78 16.99
N GLU A 110 10.35 9.70 17.19
CA GLU A 110 10.06 11.11 17.49
C GLU A 110 9.24 11.74 16.38
N ARG A 111 9.60 11.46 15.13
CA ARG A 111 8.85 11.94 13.97
C ARG A 111 7.41 11.44 13.95
N LEU A 112 7.19 10.14 14.21
CA LEU A 112 5.84 9.57 14.26
C LEU A 112 5.02 10.16 15.40
N MET A 113 5.62 10.39 16.57
CA MET A 113 4.96 11.02 17.71
C MET A 113 4.56 12.46 17.41
N GLN A 114 5.42 13.22 16.73
CA GLN A 114 5.12 14.60 16.29
C GLN A 114 3.93 14.62 15.32
N ILE A 115 3.93 13.71 14.33
CA ILE A 115 2.83 13.60 13.36
C ILE A 115 1.53 13.21 14.06
N ALA A 116 1.57 12.23 14.95
CA ALA A 116 0.39 11.81 15.70
C ALA A 116 -0.18 12.96 16.56
N ALA A 117 0.68 13.71 17.22
CA ALA A 117 0.28 14.89 18.00
C ALA A 117 -0.30 16.00 17.12
N GLN A 118 0.30 16.27 15.96
CA GLN A 118 -0.21 17.24 14.99
C GLN A 118 -1.58 16.83 14.49
N ILE A 119 -1.77 15.57 14.08
CA ILE A 119 -3.07 15.04 13.64
C ILE A 119 -4.11 15.21 14.75
N GLN A 120 -3.76 14.87 15.99
CA GLN A 120 -4.68 15.04 17.11
C GLN A 120 -5.07 16.49 17.35
N THR A 121 -4.18 17.44 17.09
CA THR A 121 -4.46 18.87 17.23
C THR A 121 -5.29 19.39 16.06
N ASP A 122 -4.86 19.14 14.83
CA ASP A 122 -5.44 19.74 13.62
C ASP A 122 -6.79 19.13 13.26
N CYS A 123 -6.93 17.82 13.50
CA CYS A 123 -8.11 17.04 13.11
C CYS A 123 -9.04 16.73 14.30
N LYS A 124 -8.76 17.25 15.49
CA LYS A 124 -9.58 16.99 16.69
C LYS A 124 -11.08 17.17 16.48
N PRO A 125 -11.57 18.16 15.73
CA PRO A 125 -13.00 18.32 15.47
C PRO A 125 -13.61 17.20 14.61
N TRP A 126 -12.80 16.41 13.91
CA TRP A 126 -13.26 15.42 12.95
C TRP A 126 -13.52 14.05 13.55
N PHE A 127 -12.92 13.75 14.71
CA PHE A 127 -13.03 12.40 15.27
C PHE A 127 -13.57 12.36 16.69
N GLN A 128 -14.33 11.29 16.93
CA GLN A 128 -14.89 10.96 18.23
C GLN A 128 -13.83 10.31 19.13
N SER A 129 -12.94 9.51 18.53
CA SER A 129 -11.85 8.86 19.21
C SER A 129 -10.66 8.64 18.28
N CYS A 130 -9.46 8.66 18.86
CA CYS A 130 -8.21 8.37 18.19
C CYS A 130 -7.37 7.47 19.10
N ASN A 131 -7.07 6.26 18.65
CA ASN A 131 -6.20 5.32 19.35
C ASN A 131 -4.94 5.11 18.53
N CYS A 132 -3.77 5.29 19.15
CA CYS A 132 -2.47 5.07 18.54
C CYS A 132 -1.79 3.86 19.18
N ARG A 133 -1.24 2.98 18.35
CA ARG A 133 -0.52 1.78 18.78
C ARG A 133 0.74 1.58 17.97
N ALA A 134 1.88 1.44 18.64
CA ALA A 134 3.11 1.03 17.97
C ALA A 134 3.02 -0.45 17.60
N VAL A 135 3.42 -0.77 16.38
CA VAL A 135 3.53 -2.17 15.92
C VAL A 135 4.85 -2.73 16.41
N LYS A 136 4.77 -3.82 17.17
CA LYS A 136 5.95 -4.50 17.71
C LYS A 136 6.61 -5.39 16.66
N GLU A 137 5.80 -6.07 15.86
CA GLU A 137 6.27 -7.08 14.91
C GLU A 137 5.30 -7.19 13.74
N VAL A 138 5.84 -7.30 12.53
CA VAL A 138 5.08 -7.54 11.31
C VAL A 138 5.36 -8.97 10.84
N GLY A 139 4.41 -9.87 11.03
CA GLY A 139 4.57 -11.27 10.63
C GLY A 139 4.51 -11.48 9.11
N LYS A 140 3.66 -10.68 8.43
CA LYS A 140 3.54 -10.66 6.97
C LYS A 140 2.92 -9.33 6.55
N ASP A 141 3.48 -8.70 5.53
CA ASP A 141 2.86 -7.56 4.88
C ASP A 141 2.84 -7.73 3.36
N TRP A 142 2.13 -6.84 2.67
CA TRP A 142 2.08 -6.80 1.21
C TRP A 142 3.43 -6.41 0.58
N PHE A 143 4.36 -5.94 1.39
CA PHE A 143 5.64 -5.38 0.99
C PHE A 143 6.81 -6.25 1.41
N SER A 144 6.60 -7.24 2.28
CA SER A 144 7.63 -8.19 2.64
C SER A 144 7.57 -9.41 1.73
N PHE A 145 8.57 -9.58 0.89
CA PHE A 145 8.85 -10.90 0.39
C PHE A 145 9.20 -11.78 1.59
N SER A 146 8.45 -12.86 1.80
CA SER A 146 8.93 -13.91 2.66
C SER A 146 10.34 -14.26 2.16
N SER A 147 11.35 -13.89 2.93
CA SER A 147 12.66 -14.48 2.79
C SER A 147 12.49 -15.96 3.11
N GLN A 148 12.19 -16.77 2.07
CA GLN A 148 12.52 -18.18 2.17
C GLN A 148 14.05 -18.27 2.13
N PRO A 149 14.62 -19.06 3.05
CA PRO A 149 16.08 -19.29 3.11
C PRO A 149 16.62 -19.93 1.83
#